data_b41720ca796d05c0e8f0e04af807611b
#
_entry.id   b41720ca796d05c0e8f0e04af807611b
#
_cell.length_a   1.000
_cell.length_b   1.000
_cell.length_c   1.000
_cell.angle_alpha   90.00
_cell.angle_beta   90.00
_cell.angle_gamma   90.00
#
_symmetry.space_group_name_H-M   'P 1'
#
loop_
_entity.id
_entity.type
_entity.pdbx_description
1 polymer ?
#
loop_
_entity_poly.entity_id
_entity_poly.type
_entity_poly.pdbx_seq_one_letter_code
_entity_poly.pdbx_strand_id
1 'polypeptide(L)'
;MPHMQRFLILLAAALALILAAVPAEAAKRKVPRGFYAVMWDRDATVAPDGEQEAQWSLMARSGVESVRTVFDWARAQPEPGGFDFSYTDRIVGLAARHGIELLPVVRTTPPWAARTPVVGAPPKYVSDYTAYLRALIWRYGPAGSYWFEHPGLPRRPLRTWQIWNEPHLKVWWNTDRRPAKAWAREYAKLLKASKRAIDQADPGATVVLAALADFAWKHIARLNRFNINRYYDVAAINLFTGRPRLVLRGVRLFRAAMARGGVTKRRVWLTEATWPAGKGRLSRPQASWQRNWWTTDAGMAKRVRSIYSLVNKKRRELRLGRVYWYTWSSAYAADDLFDYTGLVRFSGGEYEQRPALKAFAASARRHQGCRKSAAGVCN
;
A
#
# COMPACT_ATOMS: atom_id res chain seq x y z
N MET A 1 62.11 35.87 8.19
CA MET A 1 61.74 34.47 7.90
C MET A 1 60.59 33.88 8.75
N PRO A 2 60.07 34.49 9.83
CA PRO A 2 58.97 33.85 10.58
C PRO A 2 57.57 34.03 9.92
N HIS A 3 57.36 35.02 9.05
CA HIS A 3 56.05 35.25 8.44
C HIS A 3 55.71 34.26 7.32
N MET A 4 56.70 33.76 6.61
CA MET A 4 56.51 32.81 5.50
C MET A 4 56.13 31.39 5.99
N GLN A 5 56.66 30.98 7.15
CA GLN A 5 56.29 29.70 7.74
C GLN A 5 54.86 29.68 8.30
N ARG A 6 54.33 30.79 8.86
CA ARG A 6 52.97 30.91 9.33
C ARG A 6 51.94 30.87 8.16
N PHE A 7 52.29 31.45 6.99
CA PHE A 7 51.44 31.39 5.82
C PHE A 7 51.31 29.98 5.21
N LEU A 8 52.42 29.22 5.19
CA LEU A 8 52.43 27.84 4.72
C LEU A 8 51.64 26.89 5.63
N ILE A 9 51.65 27.10 6.94
CA ILE A 9 50.89 26.30 7.92
C ILE A 9 49.39 26.58 7.79
N LEU A 10 48.99 27.83 7.55
CA LEU A 10 47.60 28.20 7.33
C LEU A 10 47.06 27.68 5.99
N LEU A 11 47.85 27.66 4.94
CA LEU A 11 47.49 27.10 3.63
C LEU A 11 47.34 25.56 3.72
N ALA A 12 48.22 24.88 4.44
CA ALA A 12 48.13 23.42 4.65
C ALA A 12 46.92 23.02 5.49
N ALA A 13 46.57 23.83 6.52
CA ALA A 13 45.38 23.61 7.32
C ALA A 13 44.09 23.85 6.53
N ALA A 14 44.05 24.87 5.65
CA ALA A 14 42.91 25.12 4.77
C ALA A 14 42.75 24.02 3.69
N LEU A 15 43.85 23.50 3.15
CA LEU A 15 43.82 22.38 2.18
C LEU A 15 43.38 21.08 2.86
N ALA A 16 43.77 20.83 4.11
CA ALA A 16 43.35 19.64 4.87
C ALA A 16 41.85 19.68 5.22
N LEU A 17 41.28 20.87 5.45
CA LEU A 17 39.83 21.04 5.68
C LEU A 17 38.99 20.86 4.39
N ILE A 18 39.54 21.15 3.22
CA ILE A 18 38.87 20.94 1.93
C ILE A 18 38.89 19.46 1.51
N LEU A 19 39.89 18.69 1.93
CA LEU A 19 39.97 17.24 1.66
C LEU A 19 39.06 16.38 2.56
N ALA A 20 38.49 16.95 3.63
CA ALA A 20 37.59 16.22 4.56
C ALA A 20 36.13 16.18 4.07
N ALA A 21 35.80 16.83 2.98
CA ALA A 21 34.44 16.87 2.42
C ALA A 21 34.32 16.15 1.07
N VAL A 22 34.89 14.94 0.95
CA VAL A 22 34.44 14.03 -0.11
C VAL A 22 33.01 13.63 0.21
N PRO A 23 32.01 14.01 -0.58
CA PRO A 23 30.65 13.55 -0.33
C PRO A 23 30.68 12.06 -0.49
N ALA A 24 30.54 11.34 0.65
CA ALA A 24 30.48 9.91 0.61
C ALA A 24 29.34 9.52 -0.36
N GLU A 25 29.66 8.80 -1.44
CA GLU A 25 28.74 8.40 -2.50
C GLU A 25 27.46 7.78 -1.95
N ALA A 26 26.29 8.32 -2.34
CA ALA A 26 25.01 7.83 -1.86
C ALA A 26 24.86 6.35 -2.25
N ALA A 27 24.65 5.49 -1.28
CA ALA A 27 24.53 4.07 -1.55
C ALA A 27 23.46 3.82 -2.61
N LYS A 28 23.82 3.13 -3.69
CA LYS A 28 22.92 2.88 -4.83
C LYS A 28 21.63 2.20 -4.38
N ARG A 29 20.52 2.77 -4.77
CA ARG A 29 19.18 2.25 -4.48
C ARG A 29 19.01 0.82 -5.04
N LYS A 30 18.58 -0.11 -4.19
CA LYS A 30 18.44 -1.55 -4.51
C LYS A 30 17.02 -1.94 -4.88
N VAL A 31 16.03 -1.11 -4.60
CA VAL A 31 14.59 -1.36 -4.82
C VAL A 31 13.94 -0.23 -5.62
N PRO A 32 12.85 -0.46 -6.36
CA PRO A 32 12.16 0.61 -7.05
C PRO A 32 11.51 1.60 -6.06
N ARG A 33 11.16 2.80 -6.51
CA ARG A 33 10.34 3.73 -5.71
C ARG A 33 8.99 3.09 -5.40
N GLY A 34 8.45 3.41 -4.23
CA GLY A 34 7.20 2.83 -3.73
C GLY A 34 7.32 1.39 -3.22
N PHE A 35 8.52 0.80 -3.17
CA PHE A 35 8.69 -0.59 -2.74
C PHE A 35 8.39 -0.81 -1.26
N TYR A 36 8.80 0.11 -0.41
CA TYR A 36 8.49 0.12 1.02
C TYR A 36 7.17 0.85 1.25
N ALA A 37 6.14 0.08 1.50
CA ALA A 37 4.78 0.58 1.57
C ALA A 37 4.02 0.01 2.77
N VAL A 38 2.94 0.69 3.15
CA VAL A 38 2.04 0.25 4.22
C VAL A 38 0.59 0.34 3.77
N MET A 39 -0.26 -0.52 4.33
CA MET A 39 -1.69 -0.33 4.35
C MET A 39 -2.06 0.56 5.54
N TRP A 40 -2.90 1.56 5.32
CA TRP A 40 -3.48 2.35 6.41
C TRP A 40 -4.88 2.78 6.00
N ASP A 41 -5.89 2.34 6.70
CA ASP A 41 -7.28 2.48 6.30
C ASP A 41 -8.10 3.26 7.34
N ARG A 42 -8.48 2.62 8.44
CA ARG A 42 -9.45 3.18 9.38
C ARG A 42 -9.00 4.51 9.99
N ASP A 43 -7.85 4.55 10.63
CA ASP A 43 -7.38 5.71 11.38
C ASP A 43 -6.96 6.86 10.45
N ALA A 44 -6.55 6.54 9.20
CA ALA A 44 -6.25 7.53 8.17
C ALA A 44 -7.41 8.46 7.85
N THR A 45 -8.63 8.09 8.19
CA THR A 45 -9.85 8.82 7.81
C THR A 45 -10.54 9.51 8.96
N VAL A 46 -10.24 9.16 10.21
CA VAL A 46 -11.00 9.62 11.38
C VAL A 46 -10.16 10.31 12.45
N ALA A 47 -8.85 10.11 12.48
CA ALA A 47 -7.98 10.78 13.45
C ALA A 47 -7.97 12.31 13.25
N PRO A 48 -7.81 13.10 14.33
CA PRO A 48 -7.65 14.57 14.24
C PRO A 48 -6.48 14.99 13.34
N ASP A 49 -6.52 16.20 12.79
CA ASP A 49 -5.53 16.67 11.80
C ASP A 49 -4.09 16.65 12.32
N GLY A 50 -3.85 17.11 13.55
CA GLY A 50 -2.52 17.10 14.15
C GLY A 50 -1.94 15.69 14.33
N GLU A 51 -2.78 14.73 14.71
CA GLU A 51 -2.37 13.33 14.82
C GLU A 51 -2.04 12.74 13.46
N GLN A 52 -2.85 13.01 12.46
CA GLN A 52 -2.57 12.55 11.10
C GLN A 52 -1.28 13.13 10.55
N GLU A 53 -1.04 14.43 10.69
CA GLU A 53 0.21 15.08 10.27
C GLU A 53 1.43 14.41 10.91
N ALA A 54 1.36 14.13 12.21
CA ALA A 54 2.41 13.41 12.93
C ALA A 54 2.65 11.99 12.39
N GLN A 55 1.58 11.26 12.05
CA GLN A 55 1.67 9.91 11.50
C GLN A 55 2.26 9.89 10.08
N TRP A 56 1.85 10.80 9.20
CA TRP A 56 2.40 10.91 7.85
C TRP A 56 3.88 11.32 7.88
N SER A 57 4.24 12.24 8.77
CA SER A 57 5.63 12.61 9.03
C SER A 57 6.45 11.40 9.51
N LEU A 58 5.92 10.61 10.46
CA LEU A 58 6.58 9.40 10.95
C LEU A 58 6.73 8.33 9.86
N MET A 59 5.73 8.15 8.99
CA MET A 59 5.82 7.26 7.83
C MET A 59 6.97 7.67 6.91
N ALA A 60 7.04 8.94 6.52
CA ALA A 60 8.10 9.46 5.65
C ALA A 60 9.49 9.24 6.26
N ARG A 61 9.69 9.60 7.53
CA ARG A 61 10.96 9.38 8.25
C ARG A 61 11.31 7.90 8.42
N SER A 62 10.32 7.01 8.41
CA SER A 62 10.51 5.56 8.49
C SER A 62 10.80 4.91 7.13
N GLY A 63 10.79 5.69 6.05
CA GLY A 63 11.05 5.22 4.69
C GLY A 63 9.83 4.61 4.00
N VAL A 64 8.61 4.93 4.46
CA VAL A 64 7.38 4.61 3.73
C VAL A 64 7.33 5.50 2.49
N GLU A 65 7.20 4.89 1.33
CA GLU A 65 7.13 5.59 0.05
C GLU A 65 5.74 5.52 -0.59
N SER A 66 4.91 4.58 -0.14
CA SER A 66 3.55 4.45 -0.64
C SER A 66 2.60 3.99 0.46
N VAL A 67 1.42 4.58 0.50
CA VAL A 67 0.31 4.17 1.37
C VAL A 67 -0.82 3.63 0.51
N ARG A 68 -1.29 2.43 0.82
CA ARG A 68 -2.50 1.84 0.28
C ARG A 68 -3.65 2.15 1.23
N THR A 69 -4.70 2.78 0.75
CA THR A 69 -5.85 3.15 1.55
C THR A 69 -7.15 3.05 0.76
N VAL A 70 -8.27 2.97 1.45
CA VAL A 70 -9.58 2.84 0.80
C VAL A 70 -10.11 4.21 0.41
N PHE A 71 -10.51 4.35 -0.86
CA PHE A 71 -11.34 5.43 -1.34
C PHE A 71 -12.77 4.90 -1.40
N ASP A 72 -13.48 5.12 -0.32
CA ASP A 72 -14.77 4.52 -0.01
C ASP A 72 -15.90 5.24 -0.75
N TRP A 73 -16.51 4.56 -1.72
CA TRP A 73 -17.60 5.15 -2.49
C TRP A 73 -18.85 5.42 -1.65
N ALA A 74 -19.20 4.50 -0.73
CA ALA A 74 -20.38 4.69 0.09
C ALA A 74 -20.24 5.90 1.03
N ARG A 75 -19.02 6.22 1.45
CA ARG A 75 -18.74 7.42 2.23
C ARG A 75 -18.77 8.68 1.38
N ALA A 76 -18.19 8.62 0.17
CA ALA A 76 -18.14 9.77 -0.72
C ALA A 76 -19.49 10.10 -1.35
N GLN A 77 -20.41 9.12 -1.45
CA GLN A 77 -21.71 9.28 -2.07
C GLN A 77 -22.76 8.42 -1.36
N PRO A 78 -23.12 8.74 -0.11
CA PRO A 78 -24.10 7.96 0.67
C PRO A 78 -25.48 7.92 0.02
N GLU A 79 -25.86 8.98 -0.69
CA GLU A 79 -27.10 9.13 -1.45
C GLU A 79 -26.81 9.46 -2.92
N PRO A 80 -27.75 9.22 -3.85
CA PRO A 80 -27.61 9.65 -5.24
C PRO A 80 -27.40 11.17 -5.34
N GLY A 81 -26.42 11.61 -6.15
CA GLY A 81 -26.12 13.04 -6.31
C GLY A 81 -24.63 13.34 -6.42
N GLY A 82 -24.18 14.41 -5.79
CA GLY A 82 -22.78 14.83 -5.75
C GLY A 82 -21.89 13.91 -4.93
N PHE A 83 -20.57 14.15 -5.03
CA PHE A 83 -19.57 13.42 -4.24
C PHE A 83 -18.99 14.34 -3.14
N ASP A 84 -18.91 13.83 -1.93
CA ASP A 84 -18.11 14.44 -0.86
C ASP A 84 -16.69 13.85 -0.88
N PHE A 85 -15.74 14.67 -1.25
CA PHE A 85 -14.32 14.31 -1.28
C PHE A 85 -13.54 14.74 -0.04
N SER A 86 -14.17 15.33 0.96
CA SER A 86 -13.50 15.94 2.13
C SER A 86 -12.47 15.01 2.77
N TYR A 87 -12.81 13.74 2.98
CA TYR A 87 -11.90 12.78 3.58
C TYR A 87 -10.77 12.32 2.63
N THR A 88 -11.03 12.22 1.32
CA THR A 88 -9.99 11.86 0.34
C THR A 88 -9.09 13.05 0.04
N ASP A 89 -9.62 14.28 -0.02
CA ASP A 89 -8.85 15.53 -0.14
C ASP A 89 -7.81 15.63 0.98
N ARG A 90 -8.23 15.37 2.22
CA ARG A 90 -7.37 15.36 3.39
C ARG A 90 -6.23 14.33 3.24
N ILE A 91 -6.53 13.10 2.85
CA ILE A 91 -5.52 12.04 2.65
C ILE A 91 -4.56 12.41 1.51
N VAL A 92 -5.08 12.91 0.39
CA VAL A 92 -4.28 13.32 -0.77
C VAL A 92 -3.36 14.48 -0.42
N GLY A 93 -3.85 15.47 0.34
CA GLY A 93 -3.05 16.60 0.80
C GLY A 93 -1.91 16.17 1.73
N LEU A 94 -2.19 15.30 2.70
CA LEU A 94 -1.18 14.75 3.61
C LEU A 94 -0.12 13.96 2.84
N ALA A 95 -0.54 13.08 1.95
CA ALA A 95 0.38 12.30 1.12
C ALA A 95 1.28 13.19 0.25
N ALA A 96 0.71 14.25 -0.33
CA ALA A 96 1.44 15.21 -1.16
C ALA A 96 2.50 15.97 -0.35
N ARG A 97 2.12 16.51 0.82
CA ARG A 97 3.06 17.21 1.73
C ARG A 97 4.25 16.36 2.13
N HIS A 98 3.99 15.09 2.46
CA HIS A 98 5.02 14.16 2.93
C HIS A 98 5.72 13.38 1.82
N GLY A 99 5.43 13.65 0.55
CA GLY A 99 6.09 13.00 -0.58
C GLY A 99 5.79 11.52 -0.74
N ILE A 100 4.69 11.03 -0.14
CA ILE A 100 4.25 9.63 -0.15
C ILE A 100 3.27 9.40 -1.30
N GLU A 101 3.47 8.32 -2.08
CA GLU A 101 2.55 7.93 -3.13
C GLU A 101 1.32 7.24 -2.54
N LEU A 102 0.15 7.45 -3.13
CA LEU A 102 -1.07 6.71 -2.75
C LEU A 102 -1.35 5.55 -3.73
N LEU A 103 -1.88 4.47 -3.17
CA LEU A 103 -2.60 3.43 -3.90
C LEU A 103 -4.05 3.43 -3.40
N PRO A 104 -4.94 4.22 -4.01
CA PRO A 104 -6.36 4.17 -3.72
C PRO A 104 -6.94 2.80 -4.06
N VAL A 105 -7.63 2.19 -3.10
CA VAL A 105 -8.49 1.03 -3.31
C VAL A 105 -9.92 1.53 -3.47
N VAL A 106 -10.39 1.63 -4.70
CA VAL A 106 -11.75 2.11 -4.97
C VAL A 106 -12.73 0.96 -4.73
N ARG A 107 -13.56 1.08 -3.69
CA ARG A 107 -14.49 0.02 -3.28
C ARG A 107 -15.66 0.55 -2.44
N THR A 108 -16.49 -0.34 -1.96
CA THR A 108 -17.65 -0.12 -1.08
C THR A 108 -18.80 0.55 -1.82
N THR A 109 -19.76 -0.26 -2.22
CA THR A 109 -20.95 0.25 -2.89
C THR A 109 -21.89 0.89 -1.87
N PRO A 110 -22.39 2.11 -2.10
CA PRO A 110 -23.42 2.71 -1.26
C PRO A 110 -24.74 1.92 -1.37
N PRO A 111 -25.60 1.96 -0.34
CA PRO A 111 -26.85 1.17 -0.32
C PRO A 111 -27.73 1.39 -1.55
N TRP A 112 -27.87 2.62 -2.02
CA TRP A 112 -28.71 2.97 -3.18
C TRP A 112 -28.21 2.36 -4.51
N ALA A 113 -26.89 2.16 -4.65
CA ALA A 113 -26.27 1.57 -5.85
C ALA A 113 -26.00 0.07 -5.71
N ALA A 114 -26.20 -0.49 -4.52
CA ALA A 114 -25.91 -1.88 -4.22
C ALA A 114 -26.89 -2.84 -4.91
N ARG A 115 -26.39 -4.00 -5.32
CA ARG A 115 -27.21 -5.05 -5.93
C ARG A 115 -28.21 -5.66 -4.94
N THR A 116 -27.82 -5.74 -3.70
CA THR A 116 -28.60 -6.29 -2.58
C THR A 116 -28.37 -5.40 -1.36
N PRO A 117 -29.33 -5.28 -0.45
CA PRO A 117 -29.20 -4.42 0.74
C PRO A 117 -28.35 -5.08 1.83
N VAL A 118 -27.17 -5.60 1.46
CA VAL A 118 -26.25 -6.26 2.41
C VAL A 118 -24.88 -5.63 2.35
N VAL A 119 -24.19 -5.59 3.47
CA VAL A 119 -22.82 -5.07 3.56
C VAL A 119 -21.89 -5.85 2.62
N GLY A 120 -21.06 -5.14 1.91
CA GLY A 120 -20.11 -5.73 0.94
C GLY A 120 -20.75 -6.11 -0.40
N ALA A 121 -22.00 -5.72 -0.67
CA ALA A 121 -22.62 -5.98 -1.97
C ALA A 121 -21.88 -5.27 -3.11
N PRO A 122 -21.73 -5.91 -4.30
CA PRO A 122 -21.23 -5.25 -5.49
C PRO A 122 -22.26 -4.29 -6.06
N PRO A 123 -21.84 -3.35 -6.94
CA PRO A 123 -22.76 -2.44 -7.60
C PRO A 123 -23.78 -3.18 -8.46
N LYS A 124 -25.01 -2.69 -8.47
CA LYS A 124 -26.08 -3.15 -9.35
C LYS A 124 -25.74 -2.83 -10.81
N TYR A 125 -25.32 -1.61 -11.06
CA TYR A 125 -24.84 -1.13 -12.35
C TYR A 125 -23.37 -0.73 -12.26
N VAL A 126 -22.60 -1.24 -13.21
CA VAL A 126 -21.15 -0.95 -13.29
C VAL A 126 -20.90 0.51 -13.68
N SER A 127 -21.86 1.14 -14.39
CA SER A 127 -21.83 2.58 -14.75
C SER A 127 -21.68 3.48 -13.54
N ASP A 128 -22.40 3.20 -12.46
CA ASP A 128 -22.40 4.04 -11.26
C ASP A 128 -21.02 3.99 -10.55
N TYR A 129 -20.46 2.78 -10.44
CA TYR A 129 -19.09 2.64 -9.94
C TYR A 129 -18.07 3.37 -10.82
N THR A 130 -18.20 3.28 -12.15
CA THR A 130 -17.26 3.96 -13.05
C THR A 130 -17.48 5.47 -13.08
N ALA A 131 -18.67 5.97 -12.75
CA ALA A 131 -18.92 7.40 -12.54
C ALA A 131 -18.11 7.92 -11.33
N TYR A 132 -18.17 7.22 -10.18
CA TYR A 132 -17.33 7.55 -9.02
C TYR A 132 -15.83 7.48 -9.36
N LEU A 133 -15.39 6.44 -10.06
CA LEU A 133 -14.00 6.31 -10.46
C LEU A 133 -13.53 7.47 -11.37
N ARG A 134 -14.35 7.89 -12.33
CA ARG A 134 -14.07 9.07 -13.17
C ARG A 134 -14.01 10.35 -12.34
N ALA A 135 -14.93 10.52 -11.40
CA ALA A 135 -14.95 11.67 -10.51
C ALA A 135 -13.65 11.76 -9.68
N LEU A 136 -13.14 10.63 -9.17
CA LEU A 136 -11.84 10.58 -8.48
C LEU A 136 -10.67 10.98 -9.41
N ILE A 137 -10.67 10.52 -10.67
CA ILE A 137 -9.61 10.86 -11.63
C ILE A 137 -9.69 12.36 -11.98
N TRP A 138 -10.88 12.91 -12.20
CA TRP A 138 -11.08 14.35 -12.43
C TRP A 138 -10.73 15.21 -11.21
N ARG A 139 -10.86 14.65 -10.00
CA ARG A 139 -10.45 15.35 -8.77
C ARG A 139 -8.93 15.31 -8.56
N TYR A 140 -8.28 14.14 -8.72
CA TYR A 140 -6.90 13.91 -8.27
C TYR A 140 -5.91 13.55 -9.38
N GLY A 141 -6.37 13.34 -10.59
CA GLY A 141 -5.53 12.98 -11.73
C GLY A 141 -4.63 14.12 -12.22
N PRO A 142 -3.95 13.93 -13.36
CA PRO A 142 -3.02 14.94 -13.89
C PRO A 142 -3.62 16.31 -14.14
N ALA A 143 -4.87 16.39 -14.58
CA ALA A 143 -5.62 17.65 -14.74
C ALA A 143 -6.66 17.86 -13.63
N GLY A 144 -6.44 17.24 -12.46
CA GLY A 144 -7.43 17.23 -11.40
C GLY A 144 -7.66 18.58 -10.74
N SER A 145 -8.94 18.89 -10.43
CA SER A 145 -9.37 20.16 -9.82
C SER A 145 -8.69 20.39 -8.47
N TYR A 146 -8.45 19.33 -7.69
CA TYR A 146 -7.80 19.42 -6.38
C TYR A 146 -6.47 20.21 -6.43
N TRP A 147 -5.67 20.01 -7.47
CA TRP A 147 -4.35 20.63 -7.59
C TRP A 147 -4.43 22.12 -7.94
N PHE A 148 -5.49 22.55 -8.60
CA PHE A 148 -5.74 23.96 -8.88
C PHE A 148 -6.30 24.69 -7.65
N GLU A 149 -7.12 24.00 -6.85
CA GLU A 149 -7.66 24.52 -5.58
C GLU A 149 -6.59 24.61 -4.48
N HIS A 150 -5.49 23.84 -4.58
CA HIS A 150 -4.43 23.78 -3.59
C HIS A 150 -3.03 24.06 -4.19
N PRO A 151 -2.78 25.27 -4.75
CA PRO A 151 -1.52 25.58 -5.45
C PRO A 151 -0.29 25.56 -4.54
N GLY A 152 -0.47 25.69 -3.22
CA GLY A 152 0.61 25.60 -2.23
C GLY A 152 1.09 24.18 -1.91
N LEU A 153 0.38 23.16 -2.39
CA LEU A 153 0.79 21.76 -2.19
C LEU A 153 1.72 21.29 -3.32
N PRO A 154 2.70 20.41 -3.00
CA PRO A 154 3.46 19.70 -4.03
C PRO A 154 2.51 18.91 -4.93
N ARG A 155 2.46 19.23 -6.22
CA ARG A 155 1.58 18.56 -7.17
C ARG A 155 1.99 17.10 -7.38
N ARG A 156 1.19 16.16 -6.89
CA ARG A 156 1.41 14.71 -6.97
C ARG A 156 0.17 13.99 -7.48
N PRO A 157 -0.16 14.07 -8.78
CA PRO A 157 -1.38 13.48 -9.33
C PRO A 157 -1.46 11.98 -9.10
N LEU A 158 -2.64 11.50 -8.78
CA LEU A 158 -2.90 10.08 -8.63
C LEU A 158 -3.06 9.44 -10.02
N ARG A 159 -2.18 8.50 -10.34
CA ARG A 159 -2.17 7.77 -11.62
C ARG A 159 -2.14 6.26 -11.43
N THR A 160 -2.55 5.78 -10.25
CA THR A 160 -2.56 4.35 -9.93
C THR A 160 -3.82 4.05 -9.15
N TRP A 161 -4.66 3.15 -9.66
CA TRP A 161 -5.98 2.87 -9.11
C TRP A 161 -6.16 1.37 -8.91
N GLN A 162 -6.41 0.92 -7.69
CA GLN A 162 -6.75 -0.46 -7.42
C GLN A 162 -8.27 -0.64 -7.48
N ILE A 163 -8.71 -1.54 -8.35
CA ILE A 163 -10.12 -1.77 -8.61
C ILE A 163 -10.63 -2.89 -7.69
N TRP A 164 -11.28 -2.49 -6.59
CA TRP A 164 -11.80 -3.39 -5.57
C TRP A 164 -10.74 -4.10 -4.72
N ASN A 165 -11.20 -4.89 -3.72
CA ASN A 165 -10.40 -5.76 -2.87
C ASN A 165 -11.09 -7.11 -2.67
N GLU A 166 -10.36 -8.20 -2.80
CA GLU A 166 -10.76 -9.58 -2.47
C GLU A 166 -12.19 -9.99 -2.91
N PRO A 167 -12.58 -9.82 -4.18
CA PRO A 167 -13.94 -10.08 -4.64
C PRO A 167 -14.34 -11.56 -4.60
N HIS A 168 -13.43 -12.44 -4.21
CA HIS A 168 -13.68 -13.86 -3.99
C HIS A 168 -14.17 -14.17 -2.57
N LEU A 169 -14.11 -13.22 -1.65
CA LEU A 169 -14.60 -13.33 -0.27
C LEU A 169 -15.98 -12.71 -0.14
N LYS A 170 -16.89 -13.41 0.54
CA LYS A 170 -18.28 -12.96 0.74
C LYS A 170 -18.34 -11.59 1.44
N VAL A 171 -17.45 -11.33 2.38
CA VAL A 171 -17.39 -10.05 3.10
C VAL A 171 -17.12 -8.85 2.18
N TRP A 172 -16.48 -9.05 1.03
CA TRP A 172 -16.15 -7.98 0.07
C TRP A 172 -16.94 -8.06 -1.24
N TRP A 173 -17.67 -9.17 -1.49
CA TRP A 173 -18.50 -9.37 -2.67
C TRP A 173 -19.72 -10.20 -2.33
N ASN A 174 -20.62 -9.60 -1.57
CA ASN A 174 -21.81 -10.28 -1.06
C ASN A 174 -22.96 -10.20 -2.06
N THR A 175 -23.32 -11.33 -2.64
CA THR A 175 -24.43 -11.44 -3.60
C THR A 175 -25.62 -12.24 -3.10
N ASP A 176 -25.59 -12.63 -1.83
CA ASP A 176 -26.59 -13.35 -1.05
C ASP A 176 -27.18 -14.63 -1.67
N ARG A 177 -27.62 -14.60 -2.92
CA ARG A 177 -28.36 -15.69 -3.57
C ARG A 177 -27.67 -16.30 -4.79
N ARG A 178 -26.39 -15.97 -5.05
CA ARG A 178 -25.69 -16.46 -6.23
C ARG A 178 -24.64 -17.50 -5.91
N PRO A 179 -24.38 -18.47 -6.84
CA PRO A 179 -23.32 -19.44 -6.62
C PRO A 179 -22.00 -18.74 -6.30
N ALA A 180 -21.28 -19.27 -5.31
CA ALA A 180 -19.96 -18.75 -4.88
C ALA A 180 -18.93 -18.55 -6.02
N LYS A 181 -19.21 -19.08 -7.22
CA LYS A 181 -18.37 -18.95 -8.43
C LYS A 181 -18.70 -17.73 -9.30
N ALA A 182 -19.83 -17.04 -9.08
CA ALA A 182 -20.30 -15.94 -9.94
C ALA A 182 -19.46 -14.67 -9.81
N TRP A 183 -18.82 -14.45 -8.67
CA TRP A 183 -18.00 -13.28 -8.40
C TRP A 183 -16.97 -12.98 -9.51
N ALA A 184 -16.34 -14.02 -10.08
CA ALA A 184 -15.27 -13.84 -11.05
C ALA A 184 -15.77 -13.22 -12.38
N ARG A 185 -16.96 -13.62 -12.85
CA ARG A 185 -17.60 -13.04 -14.04
C ARG A 185 -17.99 -11.58 -13.79
N GLU A 186 -18.56 -11.33 -12.63
CA GLU A 186 -19.07 -10.01 -12.26
C GLU A 186 -17.92 -9.03 -12.01
N TYR A 187 -16.91 -9.45 -11.28
CA TYR A 187 -15.70 -8.63 -11.08
C TYR A 187 -14.97 -8.39 -12.41
N ALA A 188 -14.90 -9.39 -13.30
CA ALA A 188 -14.31 -9.19 -14.62
C ALA A 188 -15.06 -8.12 -15.44
N LYS A 189 -16.39 -8.02 -15.33
CA LYS A 189 -17.18 -6.93 -15.94
C LYS A 189 -16.81 -5.58 -15.34
N LEU A 190 -16.75 -5.49 -14.00
CA LEU A 190 -16.36 -4.29 -13.28
C LEU A 190 -14.94 -3.82 -13.70
N LEU A 191 -13.97 -4.73 -13.67
CA LEU A 191 -12.58 -4.43 -14.04
C LEU A 191 -12.45 -3.90 -15.47
N LYS A 192 -13.15 -4.55 -16.42
CA LYS A 192 -13.14 -4.15 -17.83
C LYS A 192 -13.73 -2.75 -18.04
N ALA A 193 -14.83 -2.44 -17.39
CA ALA A 193 -15.45 -1.12 -17.45
C ALA A 193 -14.57 -0.06 -16.78
N SER A 194 -13.99 -0.40 -15.63
CA SER A 194 -13.06 0.49 -14.93
C SER A 194 -11.83 0.83 -15.75
N LYS A 195 -11.20 -0.17 -16.40
CA LYS A 195 -10.05 0.09 -17.30
C LYS A 195 -10.40 1.04 -18.43
N ARG A 196 -11.56 0.84 -19.07
CA ARG A 196 -12.02 1.75 -20.14
C ARG A 196 -12.27 3.16 -19.63
N ALA A 197 -12.92 3.30 -18.47
CA ALA A 197 -13.17 4.60 -17.85
C ALA A 197 -11.86 5.32 -17.48
N ILE A 198 -10.88 4.59 -16.97
CA ILE A 198 -9.54 5.12 -16.65
C ILE A 198 -8.82 5.54 -17.94
N ASP A 199 -8.79 4.70 -18.97
CA ASP A 199 -8.12 5.02 -20.24
C ASP A 199 -8.69 6.25 -20.94
N GLN A 200 -9.99 6.48 -20.78
CA GLN A 200 -10.66 7.68 -21.30
C GLN A 200 -10.31 8.94 -20.51
N ALA A 201 -10.16 8.83 -19.18
CA ALA A 201 -9.92 9.98 -18.31
C ALA A 201 -8.41 10.28 -18.12
N ASP A 202 -7.57 9.26 -18.06
CA ASP A 202 -6.09 9.32 -17.93
C ASP A 202 -5.45 8.11 -18.62
N PRO A 203 -5.13 8.18 -19.91
CA PRO A 203 -4.55 7.05 -20.69
C PRO A 203 -3.22 6.53 -20.11
N GLY A 204 -2.51 7.34 -19.33
CA GLY A 204 -1.25 6.96 -18.69
C GLY A 204 -1.38 6.36 -17.30
N ALA A 205 -2.60 6.16 -16.79
CA ALA A 205 -2.81 5.63 -15.46
C ALA A 205 -2.62 4.10 -15.37
N THR A 206 -2.13 3.65 -14.24
CA THR A 206 -1.91 2.23 -13.93
C THR A 206 -3.14 1.64 -13.25
N VAL A 207 -3.68 0.58 -13.81
CA VAL A 207 -4.77 -0.21 -13.21
C VAL A 207 -4.21 -1.38 -12.43
N VAL A 208 -4.49 -1.42 -11.14
CA VAL A 208 -4.13 -2.52 -10.25
C VAL A 208 -5.35 -3.43 -10.07
N LEU A 209 -5.17 -4.71 -10.34
CA LEU A 209 -6.19 -5.74 -10.10
C LEU A 209 -6.60 -5.73 -8.61
N ALA A 210 -7.85 -6.11 -8.29
CA ALA A 210 -8.22 -6.40 -6.91
C ALA A 210 -7.21 -7.37 -6.29
N ALA A 211 -6.80 -7.11 -5.08
CA ALA A 211 -5.97 -8.06 -4.35
C ALA A 211 -6.69 -9.40 -4.23
N LEU A 212 -5.97 -10.48 -4.44
CA LEU A 212 -6.50 -11.83 -4.26
C LEU A 212 -5.77 -12.47 -3.08
N ALA A 213 -6.55 -12.98 -2.12
CA ALA A 213 -6.06 -13.70 -0.95
C ALA A 213 -6.29 -15.21 -1.10
N ASP A 214 -6.06 -15.97 -0.06
CA ASP A 214 -6.38 -17.39 0.08
C ASP A 214 -6.28 -18.18 -1.22
N PHE A 215 -5.29 -18.97 -1.43
CA PHE A 215 -5.11 -19.67 -2.72
C PHE A 215 -5.24 -18.75 -3.95
N ALA A 216 -4.75 -17.53 -3.87
CA ALA A 216 -4.85 -16.49 -4.91
C ALA A 216 -4.55 -17.00 -6.33
N TRP A 217 -3.68 -18.01 -6.48
CA TRP A 217 -3.37 -18.67 -7.76
C TRP A 217 -4.57 -19.41 -8.36
N LYS A 218 -5.53 -19.88 -7.54
CA LYS A 218 -6.79 -20.47 -8.03
C LYS A 218 -7.74 -19.39 -8.50
N HIS A 219 -7.74 -18.25 -7.81
CA HIS A 219 -8.61 -17.13 -8.12
C HIS A 219 -8.19 -16.39 -9.40
N ILE A 220 -6.89 -16.13 -9.58
CA ILE A 220 -6.40 -15.55 -10.84
C ILE A 220 -6.61 -16.49 -12.03
N ALA A 221 -6.41 -17.80 -11.86
CA ALA A 221 -6.71 -18.78 -12.89
C ALA A 221 -8.20 -18.78 -13.30
N ARG A 222 -9.11 -18.57 -12.34
CA ARG A 222 -10.55 -18.41 -12.60
C ARG A 222 -10.83 -17.12 -13.37
N LEU A 223 -10.23 -16.00 -12.98
CA LEU A 223 -10.40 -14.71 -13.65
C LEU A 223 -9.87 -14.73 -15.08
N ASN A 224 -8.79 -15.44 -15.36
CA ASN A 224 -8.21 -15.56 -16.71
C ASN A 224 -9.23 -16.13 -17.73
N ARG A 225 -10.20 -16.94 -17.28
CA ARG A 225 -11.28 -17.47 -18.14
C ARG A 225 -12.21 -16.38 -18.70
N PHE A 226 -12.15 -15.17 -18.15
CA PHE A 226 -12.95 -14.03 -18.59
C PHE A 226 -12.16 -13.00 -19.39
N ASN A 227 -11.00 -13.38 -19.93
CA ASN A 227 -10.17 -12.53 -20.79
C ASN A 227 -9.86 -11.16 -20.16
N ILE A 228 -9.39 -11.17 -18.90
CA ILE A 228 -9.08 -9.92 -18.18
C ILE A 228 -7.67 -9.40 -18.47
N ASN A 229 -6.85 -10.14 -19.20
CA ASN A 229 -5.41 -9.92 -19.34
C ASN A 229 -5.03 -8.51 -19.80
N ARG A 230 -5.84 -7.86 -20.63
CA ARG A 230 -5.58 -6.49 -21.12
C ARG A 230 -6.17 -5.38 -20.24
N TYR A 231 -6.84 -5.73 -19.14
CA TYR A 231 -7.62 -4.79 -18.34
C TYR A 231 -7.01 -4.47 -16.98
N TYR A 232 -5.77 -4.87 -16.75
CA TYR A 232 -4.97 -4.45 -15.58
C TYR A 232 -3.50 -4.40 -15.95
N ASP A 233 -2.72 -3.57 -15.28
CA ASP A 233 -1.28 -3.38 -15.52
C ASP A 233 -0.45 -4.08 -14.45
N VAL A 234 -0.97 -4.15 -13.22
CA VAL A 234 -0.35 -4.76 -12.06
C VAL A 234 -1.31 -5.77 -11.42
N ALA A 235 -0.83 -6.97 -11.15
CA ALA A 235 -1.55 -7.95 -10.35
C ALA A 235 -1.27 -7.73 -8.86
N ALA A 236 -2.30 -7.81 -8.03
CA ALA A 236 -2.19 -7.64 -6.58
C ALA A 236 -2.50 -8.93 -5.84
N ILE A 237 -1.77 -9.19 -4.75
CA ILE A 237 -1.92 -10.39 -3.93
C ILE A 237 -1.77 -10.05 -2.44
N ASN A 238 -2.70 -10.57 -1.61
CA ASN A 238 -2.63 -10.55 -0.16
C ASN A 238 -2.17 -11.92 0.34
N LEU A 239 -1.15 -11.97 1.18
CA LEU A 239 -0.59 -13.24 1.66
C LEU A 239 -0.33 -13.21 3.16
N PHE A 240 -1.18 -13.89 3.90
CA PHE A 240 -1.04 -14.15 5.32
C PHE A 240 -0.53 -15.57 5.52
N THR A 241 0.74 -15.72 5.83
CA THR A 241 1.42 -17.02 5.88
C THR A 241 2.15 -17.22 7.21
N GLY A 242 2.28 -18.44 7.66
CA GLY A 242 2.98 -18.75 8.92
C GLY A 242 4.44 -18.31 8.96
N ARG A 243 5.13 -18.25 7.82
CA ARG A 243 6.56 -17.90 7.74
C ARG A 243 6.86 -17.05 6.51
N PRO A 244 7.78 -16.05 6.57
CA PRO A 244 8.10 -15.16 5.45
C PRO A 244 8.47 -15.87 4.13
N ARG A 245 9.17 -17.02 4.19
CA ARG A 245 9.53 -17.82 3.00
C ARG A 245 8.31 -18.35 2.23
N LEU A 246 7.19 -18.58 2.92
CA LEU A 246 5.96 -19.07 2.29
C LEU A 246 5.29 -17.99 1.43
N VAL A 247 5.51 -16.71 1.73
CA VAL A 247 5.09 -15.61 0.86
C VAL A 247 5.71 -15.75 -0.53
N LEU A 248 7.02 -16.06 -0.63
CA LEU A 248 7.67 -16.28 -1.93
C LEU A 248 7.07 -17.45 -2.68
N ARG A 249 6.70 -18.55 -1.97
CA ARG A 249 6.00 -19.69 -2.57
C ARG A 249 4.64 -19.26 -3.11
N GLY A 250 3.85 -18.52 -2.34
CA GLY A 250 2.55 -17.99 -2.78
C GLY A 250 2.68 -17.13 -4.04
N VAL A 251 3.64 -16.21 -4.07
CA VAL A 251 3.92 -15.37 -5.25
C VAL A 251 4.34 -16.23 -6.46
N ARG A 252 5.17 -17.27 -6.30
CA ARG A 252 5.53 -18.17 -7.41
C ARG A 252 4.33 -18.91 -7.98
N LEU A 253 3.47 -19.47 -7.12
CA LEU A 253 2.24 -20.14 -7.54
C LEU A 253 1.30 -19.17 -8.29
N PHE A 254 1.16 -17.96 -7.78
CA PHE A 254 0.35 -16.91 -8.39
C PHE A 254 0.89 -16.53 -9.77
N ARG A 255 2.19 -16.28 -9.89
CA ARG A 255 2.85 -16.01 -11.17
C ARG A 255 2.73 -17.15 -12.17
N ALA A 256 2.87 -18.40 -11.72
CA ALA A 256 2.68 -19.57 -12.57
C ALA A 256 1.24 -19.65 -13.11
N ALA A 257 0.24 -19.30 -12.28
CA ALA A 257 -1.16 -19.23 -12.73
C ALA A 257 -1.40 -18.09 -13.71
N MET A 258 -0.78 -16.93 -13.50
CA MET A 258 -0.80 -15.80 -14.45
C MET A 258 -0.19 -16.21 -15.80
N ALA A 259 0.97 -16.88 -15.78
CA ALA A 259 1.68 -17.32 -16.98
C ALA A 259 0.85 -18.33 -17.80
N ARG A 260 0.18 -19.29 -17.14
CA ARG A 260 -0.77 -20.20 -17.82
C ARG A 260 -1.94 -19.46 -18.47
N GLY A 261 -2.30 -18.27 -17.98
CA GLY A 261 -3.27 -17.37 -18.59
C GLY A 261 -2.67 -16.41 -19.64
N GLY A 262 -1.41 -16.60 -20.06
CA GLY A 262 -0.74 -15.75 -21.05
C GLY A 262 -0.10 -14.47 -20.48
N VAL A 263 -0.04 -14.31 -19.14
CA VAL A 263 0.49 -13.09 -18.51
C VAL A 263 1.85 -13.36 -17.86
N THR A 264 2.93 -13.16 -18.59
CA THR A 264 4.31 -13.44 -18.13
C THR A 264 5.08 -12.20 -17.67
N LYS A 265 4.79 -11.02 -18.27
CA LYS A 265 5.61 -9.81 -18.11
C LYS A 265 5.13 -8.85 -17.01
N ARG A 266 3.89 -8.92 -16.55
CA ARG A 266 3.33 -7.97 -15.59
C ARG A 266 3.95 -8.09 -14.20
N ARG A 267 4.00 -6.95 -13.52
CA ARG A 267 4.44 -6.88 -12.12
C ARG A 267 3.38 -7.45 -11.19
N VAL A 268 3.84 -7.94 -10.05
CA VAL A 268 3.00 -8.33 -8.92
C VAL A 268 3.31 -7.39 -7.76
N TRP A 269 2.27 -6.87 -7.12
CA TRP A 269 2.40 -6.18 -5.84
C TRP A 269 1.87 -7.06 -4.73
N LEU A 270 2.65 -7.19 -3.68
CA LEU A 270 2.22 -7.81 -2.42
C LEU A 270 1.50 -6.71 -1.63
N THR A 271 0.19 -6.67 -1.74
CA THR A 271 -0.64 -5.58 -1.24
C THR A 271 -1.02 -5.72 0.23
N GLU A 272 -0.89 -6.91 0.78
CA GLU A 272 -0.96 -7.15 2.21
C GLU A 272 -0.10 -8.35 2.61
N ALA A 273 0.77 -8.13 3.60
CA ALA A 273 1.51 -9.19 4.29
C ALA A 273 1.83 -8.72 5.70
N THR A 274 1.65 -9.59 6.68
CA THR A 274 1.91 -9.30 8.08
C THR A 274 2.03 -10.56 8.93
N TRP A 275 2.46 -10.38 10.17
CA TRP A 275 2.46 -11.39 11.24
C TRP A 275 2.09 -10.70 12.55
N PRO A 276 0.90 -10.96 13.11
CA PRO A 276 0.38 -10.24 14.27
C PRO A 276 1.17 -10.55 15.55
N ALA A 277 1.42 -9.51 16.34
CA ALA A 277 2.11 -9.58 17.64
C ALA A 277 1.15 -9.93 18.80
N GLY A 278 0.16 -10.78 18.54
CA GLY A 278 -0.87 -11.16 19.52
C GLY A 278 -0.42 -12.21 20.55
N LYS A 279 0.71 -12.89 20.31
CA LYS A 279 1.18 -13.94 21.23
C LYS A 279 1.63 -13.35 22.57
N GLY A 280 1.04 -13.82 23.66
CA GLY A 280 1.21 -13.28 25.00
C GLY A 280 0.17 -12.20 25.36
N ARG A 281 -0.70 -11.80 24.40
CA ARG A 281 -1.83 -10.89 24.62
C ARG A 281 -3.17 -11.60 24.46
N LEU A 282 -3.26 -12.48 23.48
CA LEU A 282 -4.40 -13.35 23.26
C LEU A 282 -4.10 -14.76 23.77
N SER A 283 -5.09 -15.44 24.34
CA SER A 283 -4.95 -16.80 24.87
C SER A 283 -4.73 -17.83 23.75
N ARG A 284 -5.39 -17.65 22.59
CA ARG A 284 -5.30 -18.55 21.43
C ARG A 284 -5.61 -17.82 20.13
N PRO A 285 -5.14 -18.33 18.98
CA PRO A 285 -5.60 -17.87 17.68
C PRO A 285 -7.05 -18.32 17.43
N GLN A 286 -7.81 -17.49 16.72
CA GLN A 286 -9.23 -17.73 16.43
C GLN A 286 -9.45 -18.88 15.44
N ALA A 287 -8.49 -19.12 14.55
CA ALA A 287 -8.55 -20.19 13.55
C ALA A 287 -7.28 -21.03 13.51
N SER A 288 -7.42 -22.30 13.14
CA SER A 288 -6.30 -23.25 13.10
C SER A 288 -5.13 -22.81 12.19
N TRP A 289 -5.41 -22.17 11.05
CA TRP A 289 -4.40 -21.68 10.12
C TRP A 289 -3.54 -20.54 10.71
N GLN A 290 -4.05 -19.83 11.73
CA GLN A 290 -3.38 -18.72 12.40
C GLN A 290 -2.31 -19.18 13.38
N ARG A 291 -2.27 -20.47 13.78
CA ARG A 291 -1.32 -21.01 14.79
C ARG A 291 0.15 -20.69 14.51
N ASN A 292 0.57 -20.66 13.25
CA ASN A 292 1.93 -20.34 12.84
C ASN A 292 2.08 -18.89 12.35
N TRP A 293 0.97 -18.16 12.21
CA TRP A 293 0.93 -16.80 11.69
C TRP A 293 1.25 -15.79 12.79
N TRP A 294 0.61 -15.91 13.96
CA TRP A 294 0.84 -14.99 15.06
C TRP A 294 2.23 -15.16 15.72
N THR A 295 2.70 -14.11 16.43
CA THR A 295 4.02 -14.06 17.05
C THR A 295 4.03 -13.04 18.20
N THR A 296 5.19 -12.82 18.81
CA THR A 296 5.46 -11.72 19.77
C THR A 296 5.92 -10.47 19.01
N ASP A 297 6.04 -9.31 19.70
CA ASP A 297 6.63 -8.08 19.12
C ASP A 297 8.03 -8.32 18.54
N ALA A 298 8.89 -8.99 19.29
CA ALA A 298 10.24 -9.33 18.83
C ALA A 298 10.20 -10.26 17.60
N GLY A 299 9.25 -11.21 17.60
CA GLY A 299 9.00 -12.11 16.48
C GLY A 299 8.49 -11.38 15.24
N MET A 300 7.60 -10.40 15.40
CA MET A 300 7.12 -9.55 14.31
C MET A 300 8.27 -8.75 13.71
N ALA A 301 9.11 -8.11 14.53
CA ALA A 301 10.29 -7.39 14.07
C ALA A 301 11.28 -8.29 13.31
N LYS A 302 11.48 -9.55 13.77
CA LYS A 302 12.29 -10.54 13.07
C LYS A 302 11.70 -10.89 11.70
N ARG A 303 10.37 -11.06 11.61
CA ARG A 303 9.67 -11.39 10.37
C ARG A 303 9.65 -10.22 9.38
N VAL A 304 9.57 -8.96 9.86
CA VAL A 304 9.76 -7.76 9.03
C VAL A 304 11.14 -7.78 8.37
N ARG A 305 12.22 -7.94 9.13
CA ARG A 305 13.58 -8.04 8.56
C ARG A 305 13.69 -9.17 7.54
N SER A 306 13.13 -10.33 7.87
CA SER A 306 13.18 -11.52 7.01
C SER A 306 12.44 -11.32 5.70
N ILE A 307 11.19 -10.82 5.73
CA ILE A 307 10.40 -10.66 4.50
C ILE A 307 11.06 -9.66 3.55
N TYR A 308 11.47 -8.48 4.02
CA TYR A 308 12.10 -7.48 3.17
C TYR A 308 13.46 -7.93 2.60
N SER A 309 14.25 -8.69 3.36
CA SER A 309 15.47 -9.32 2.85
C SER A 309 15.17 -10.34 1.74
N LEU A 310 14.22 -11.24 1.98
CA LEU A 310 13.83 -12.28 1.03
C LEU A 310 13.23 -11.72 -0.26
N VAL A 311 12.27 -10.79 -0.14
CA VAL A 311 11.62 -10.19 -1.31
C VAL A 311 12.59 -9.32 -2.11
N ASN A 312 13.50 -8.58 -1.46
CA ASN A 312 14.52 -7.83 -2.17
C ASN A 312 15.44 -8.74 -2.99
N LYS A 313 15.92 -9.84 -2.39
CA LYS A 313 16.77 -10.82 -3.08
C LYS A 313 16.07 -11.46 -4.30
N LYS A 314 14.75 -11.71 -4.21
CA LYS A 314 13.97 -12.43 -5.21
C LYS A 314 13.06 -11.55 -6.09
N ARG A 315 13.05 -10.21 -5.86
CA ARG A 315 12.08 -9.32 -6.50
C ARG A 315 12.15 -9.30 -8.03
N ARG A 316 13.36 -9.40 -8.62
CA ARG A 316 13.51 -9.40 -10.08
C ARG A 316 12.97 -10.69 -10.68
N GLU A 317 13.33 -11.85 -10.12
CA GLU A 317 12.81 -13.17 -10.48
C GLU A 317 11.28 -13.21 -10.41
N LEU A 318 10.72 -12.70 -9.31
CA LEU A 318 9.29 -12.73 -9.03
C LEU A 318 8.53 -11.53 -9.61
N ARG A 319 9.21 -10.58 -10.25
CA ARG A 319 8.65 -9.31 -10.73
C ARG A 319 7.85 -8.55 -9.66
N LEU A 320 8.32 -8.59 -8.41
CA LEU A 320 7.71 -7.87 -7.30
C LEU A 320 8.04 -6.38 -7.39
N GLY A 321 7.00 -5.55 -7.50
CA GLY A 321 7.13 -4.11 -7.63
C GLY A 321 7.03 -3.37 -6.30
N ARG A 322 6.08 -3.74 -5.45
CA ARG A 322 5.81 -3.11 -4.15
C ARG A 322 5.45 -4.14 -3.10
N VAL A 323 5.70 -3.81 -1.82
CA VAL A 323 5.35 -4.63 -0.66
C VAL A 323 4.70 -3.73 0.38
N TYR A 324 3.41 -3.93 0.61
CA TYR A 324 2.62 -3.22 1.59
C TYR A 324 2.53 -4.05 2.87
N TRP A 325 3.08 -3.50 3.96
CA TRP A 325 2.87 -4.09 5.27
C TRP A 325 1.43 -3.83 5.73
N TYR A 326 0.75 -4.84 6.21
CA TYR A 326 -0.57 -4.71 6.81
C TYR A 326 -0.44 -4.76 8.33
N THR A 327 -0.59 -3.66 9.08
CA THR A 327 -1.00 -2.32 8.70
C THR A 327 -0.06 -1.28 9.33
N TRP A 328 -0.25 0.02 9.03
CA TRP A 328 0.52 1.07 9.70
C TRP A 328 0.22 1.11 11.19
N SER A 329 -1.03 1.33 11.59
CA SER A 329 -1.47 1.34 12.98
C SER A 329 -2.58 0.33 13.24
N SER A 330 -2.66 -0.15 14.49
CA SER A 330 -3.77 -0.93 15.02
C SER A 330 -3.87 -0.74 16.53
N ALA A 331 -5.07 -0.97 17.09
CA ALA A 331 -5.36 -0.63 18.48
C ALA A 331 -4.69 -1.57 19.51
N TYR A 332 -4.44 -2.82 19.12
CA TYR A 332 -3.92 -3.85 20.03
C TYR A 332 -4.88 -4.15 21.21
N ALA A 333 -6.17 -4.03 20.97
CA ALA A 333 -7.21 -4.12 22.00
C ALA A 333 -8.29 -5.19 21.72
N ALA A 334 -8.61 -5.46 20.44
CA ALA A 334 -9.66 -6.39 20.08
C ALA A 334 -9.22 -7.86 20.21
N ASP A 335 -10.19 -8.76 20.36
CA ASP A 335 -9.97 -10.22 20.34
C ASP A 335 -9.87 -10.73 18.88
N ASP A 336 -9.14 -9.99 18.05
CA ASP A 336 -8.84 -10.32 16.66
C ASP A 336 -7.34 -10.14 16.38
N LEU A 337 -6.73 -11.17 15.79
CA LEU A 337 -5.30 -11.12 15.47
C LEU A 337 -4.93 -9.99 14.48
N PHE A 338 -5.83 -9.59 13.61
CA PHE A 338 -5.58 -8.47 12.70
C PHE A 338 -5.38 -7.15 13.45
N ASP A 339 -5.93 -7.02 14.67
CA ASP A 339 -5.71 -5.85 15.52
C ASP A 339 -4.31 -5.77 16.15
N TYR A 340 -3.46 -6.78 15.92
CA TYR A 340 -2.08 -6.83 16.43
C TYR A 340 -1.02 -6.74 15.31
N THR A 341 -1.38 -6.14 14.18
CA THR A 341 -0.53 -6.11 12.97
C THR A 341 0.17 -4.78 12.72
N GLY A 342 -0.21 -3.73 13.46
CA GLY A 342 0.34 -2.38 13.32
C GLY A 342 1.84 -2.29 13.56
N LEU A 343 2.55 -1.53 12.73
CA LEU A 343 3.90 -1.08 13.03
C LEU A 343 3.90 -0.08 14.20
N VAL A 344 2.76 0.56 14.40
CA VAL A 344 2.44 1.51 15.46
C VAL A 344 1.18 0.99 16.17
N ARG A 345 1.16 1.09 17.50
CA ARG A 345 -0.04 0.87 18.30
C ARG A 345 -0.74 2.21 18.48
N PHE A 346 -2.05 2.24 18.28
CA PHE A 346 -2.91 3.37 18.61
C PHE A 346 -3.86 2.97 19.73
N SER A 347 -3.76 3.59 20.89
CA SER A 347 -4.59 3.29 22.05
C SER A 347 -4.70 4.51 22.95
N GLY A 348 -5.93 4.84 23.37
CA GLY A 348 -6.17 5.98 24.27
C GLY A 348 -5.79 7.35 23.68
N GLY A 349 -5.85 7.52 22.35
CA GLY A 349 -5.43 8.76 21.67
C GLY A 349 -3.92 8.86 21.42
N GLU A 350 -3.13 7.86 21.84
CA GLU A 350 -1.67 7.89 21.71
C GLU A 350 -1.15 6.85 20.71
N TYR A 351 -0.07 7.21 20.00
CA TYR A 351 0.64 6.33 19.09
C TYR A 351 1.97 5.85 19.67
N GLU A 352 2.08 4.55 19.90
CA GLU A 352 3.30 3.88 20.38
C GLU A 352 4.03 3.17 19.23
N GLN A 353 5.30 3.50 19.01
CA GLN A 353 6.12 2.84 18.00
C GLN A 353 6.52 1.43 18.46
N ARG A 354 6.17 0.42 17.65
CA ARG A 354 6.50 -0.99 17.96
C ARG A 354 7.90 -1.36 17.46
N PRO A 355 8.54 -2.41 18.03
CA PRO A 355 9.83 -2.92 17.54
C PRO A 355 9.86 -3.24 16.04
N ALA A 356 8.72 -3.58 15.47
CA ALA A 356 8.54 -3.85 14.05
C ALA A 356 8.75 -2.59 13.19
N LEU A 357 8.38 -1.38 13.66
CA LEU A 357 8.63 -0.13 12.96
C LEU A 357 10.14 0.14 12.84
N LYS A 358 10.91 -0.05 13.93
CA LYS A 358 12.37 0.09 13.88
C LYS A 358 13.00 -0.88 12.87
N ALA A 359 12.48 -2.12 12.80
CA ALA A 359 12.95 -3.13 11.84
C ALA A 359 12.59 -2.76 10.39
N PHE A 360 11.38 -2.22 10.16
CA PHE A 360 10.92 -1.72 8.87
C PHE A 360 11.81 -0.55 8.40
N ALA A 361 11.96 0.48 9.20
CA ALA A 361 12.77 1.65 8.88
C ALA A 361 14.25 1.30 8.60
N ALA A 362 14.85 0.40 9.39
CA ALA A 362 16.22 -0.06 9.14
C ALA A 362 16.33 -0.83 7.81
N SER A 363 15.33 -1.64 7.45
CA SER A 363 15.29 -2.36 6.18
C SER A 363 15.08 -1.40 5.00
N ALA A 364 14.21 -0.40 5.15
CA ALA A 364 13.97 0.62 4.16
C ALA A 364 15.24 1.41 3.84
N ARG A 365 15.88 1.99 4.85
CA ARG A 365 17.15 2.72 4.67
C ARG A 365 18.23 1.91 3.96
N ARG A 366 18.41 0.65 4.34
CA ARG A 366 19.40 -0.26 3.70
C ARG A 366 19.17 -0.47 2.21
N HIS A 367 17.92 -0.49 1.78
CA HIS A 367 17.57 -0.82 0.40
C HIS A 367 17.25 0.39 -0.47
N GLN A 368 16.83 1.49 0.13
CA GLN A 368 16.53 2.74 -0.59
C GLN A 368 17.79 3.55 -0.91
N GLY A 369 18.93 3.19 -0.33
CA GLY A 369 20.18 3.91 -0.57
C GLY A 369 20.33 5.18 0.27
N CYS A 370 19.53 5.31 1.32
CA CYS A 370 19.59 6.46 2.21
C CYS A 370 20.85 6.47 3.05
N ARG A 371 21.50 7.62 3.11
CA ARG A 371 22.41 7.97 4.18
C ARG A 371 21.64 8.44 5.40
N LYS A 372 22.25 8.30 6.58
CA LYS A 372 21.79 8.98 7.77
C LYS A 372 21.93 10.51 7.52
N SER A 373 20.86 11.19 7.18
CA SER A 373 20.81 12.63 7.40
C SER A 373 20.69 12.88 8.90
N ALA A 374 21.18 13.98 9.40
CA ALA A 374 20.99 14.39 10.81
C ALA A 374 19.50 14.49 11.19
N ALA A 375 18.62 14.70 10.19
CA ALA A 375 17.17 14.77 10.35
C ALA A 375 16.44 13.42 10.19
N GLY A 376 17.15 12.31 9.88
CA GLY A 376 16.54 10.98 9.73
C GLY A 376 15.64 10.80 8.50
N VAL A 377 15.59 11.75 7.60
CA VAL A 377 14.78 11.71 6.37
C VAL A 377 15.63 11.22 5.21
N CYS A 378 15.08 10.32 4.41
CA CYS A 378 15.66 9.90 3.14
C CYS A 378 15.26 10.92 2.05
N ASN A 379 16.17 11.77 1.62
CA ASN A 379 15.99 12.65 0.47
C ASN A 379 16.28 11.89 -0.85
#